data_2b728c9b7dbb9a16d9402f6f6d5bf23c
#
_entry.id   2b728c9b7dbb9a16d9402f6f6d5bf23c
#
_cell.length_a   1.000
_cell.length_b   1.000
_cell.length_c   1.000
_cell.angle_alpha   90.00
_cell.angle_beta   90.00
_cell.angle_gamma   90.00
#
_symmetry.space_group_name_H-M   'P 1'
#
loop_
_entity.id
_entity.type
_entity.pdbx_description
1 polymer ?
#
loop_
_entity_poly.entity_id
_entity_poly.type
_entity_poly.pdbx_seq_one_letter_code
_entity_poly.pdbx_strand_id
1 'polypeptide(L)'
;MKRYCCKECNTIFYTNPNIVVGALCLRNESILMAKRNINPRKGLWTLPAGFMENAETLQEGAIRETFEETGSKAEIIMPYTMFSLPHINQVHMFYLADLLDENFGPTVESSEVKLFQIDEILWDEIAFPTVKKTLEYYIEDKEINKFIFREEDIKLR
;
A
#
# COMPACT_ATOMS: atom_id res chain seq x y z
N MET A 1 18.41 23.11 -5.52
CA MET A 1 16.99 22.68 -5.63
C MET A 1 16.14 23.92 -5.82
N LYS A 2 15.29 23.99 -6.87
CA LYS A 2 14.38 25.14 -7.08
C LYS A 2 13.24 25.06 -6.08
N ARG A 3 12.89 26.19 -5.45
CA ARG A 3 11.77 26.32 -4.52
C ARG A 3 10.87 27.46 -4.97
N TYR A 4 9.58 27.34 -4.69
CA TYR A 4 8.62 28.41 -4.96
C TYR A 4 8.67 29.41 -3.80
N CYS A 5 8.83 30.67 -4.14
CA CYS A 5 8.84 31.78 -3.17
C CYS A 5 7.73 32.77 -3.56
N CYS A 6 6.93 33.17 -2.60
CA CYS A 6 5.95 34.25 -2.80
C CYS A 6 6.72 35.56 -3.01
N LYS A 7 6.40 36.28 -4.09
CA LYS A 7 7.07 37.56 -4.41
C LYS A 7 6.61 38.72 -3.51
N GLU A 8 5.48 38.59 -2.84
CA GLU A 8 4.91 39.65 -1.98
C GLU A 8 5.40 39.54 -0.54
N CYS A 9 5.42 38.31 0.04
CA CYS A 9 5.77 38.10 1.45
C CYS A 9 7.06 37.30 1.67
N ASN A 10 7.77 36.89 0.61
CA ASN A 10 8.98 36.09 0.64
C ASN A 10 8.82 34.69 1.31
N THR A 11 7.59 34.22 1.51
CA THR A 11 7.35 32.88 2.03
C THR A 11 7.85 31.82 1.05
N ILE A 12 8.62 30.85 1.54
CA ILE A 12 9.11 29.72 0.75
C ILE A 12 8.15 28.54 0.92
N PHE A 13 7.66 28.02 -0.20
CA PHE A 13 6.82 26.84 -0.24
C PHE A 13 7.70 25.59 -0.44
N TYR A 14 7.63 24.68 0.51
CA TYR A 14 8.31 23.39 0.46
C TYR A 14 7.40 22.34 -0.14
N THR A 15 7.91 21.58 -1.12
CA THR A 15 7.24 20.42 -1.64
C THR A 15 7.99 19.18 -1.13
N ASN A 16 7.32 18.34 -0.39
CA ASN A 16 7.83 17.09 0.15
C ASN A 16 7.33 15.91 -0.68
N PRO A 17 8.04 14.78 -0.69
CA PRO A 17 7.49 13.54 -1.22
C PRO A 17 6.19 13.15 -0.51
N ASN A 18 5.23 12.62 -1.27
CA ASN A 18 4.01 12.09 -0.71
C ASN A 18 4.26 10.69 -0.11
N ILE A 19 3.63 10.41 1.01
CA ILE A 19 3.67 9.11 1.65
C ILE A 19 2.41 8.35 1.26
N VAL A 20 2.58 7.13 0.74
CA VAL A 20 1.52 6.15 0.53
C VAL A 20 1.66 5.10 1.63
N VAL A 21 0.57 4.81 2.32
CA VAL A 21 0.51 3.81 3.38
C VAL A 21 -0.49 2.72 3.04
N GLY A 22 -0.15 1.49 3.33
CA GLY A 22 -1.02 0.36 3.04
C GLY A 22 -0.68 -0.86 3.88
N ALA A 23 -1.44 -1.94 3.68
CA ALA A 23 -1.25 -3.17 4.41
C ALA A 23 -1.40 -4.42 3.53
N LEU A 24 -0.52 -5.40 3.77
CA LEU A 24 -0.71 -6.78 3.38
C LEU A 24 -1.50 -7.45 4.50
N CYS A 25 -2.81 -7.56 4.28
CA CYS A 25 -3.74 -8.09 5.28
C CYS A 25 -3.97 -9.58 5.06
N LEU A 26 -3.82 -10.33 6.14
CA LEU A 26 -3.91 -11.79 6.16
C LEU A 26 -5.19 -12.28 6.84
N ARG A 27 -5.76 -13.35 6.30
CA ARG A 27 -6.79 -14.16 6.95
C ARG A 27 -6.57 -15.62 6.60
N ASN A 28 -6.29 -16.47 7.59
CA ASN A 28 -6.04 -17.90 7.37
C ASN A 28 -5.04 -18.15 6.22
N GLU A 29 -3.91 -17.45 6.22
CA GLU A 29 -2.86 -17.51 5.18
C GLU A 29 -3.24 -16.95 3.80
N SER A 30 -4.49 -16.50 3.60
CA SER A 30 -4.92 -15.80 2.40
C SER A 30 -4.66 -14.30 2.52
N ILE A 31 -4.37 -13.67 1.38
CA ILE A 31 -4.05 -12.24 1.28
C ILE A 31 -5.27 -11.49 0.75
N LEU A 32 -5.70 -10.44 1.46
CA LEU A 32 -6.76 -9.56 1.00
C LEU A 32 -6.22 -8.65 -0.10
N MET A 33 -6.88 -8.67 -1.26
CA MET A 33 -6.57 -7.78 -2.37
C MET A 33 -7.84 -7.11 -2.90
N ALA A 34 -7.67 -5.90 -3.41
CA ALA A 34 -8.72 -5.08 -3.99
C ALA A 34 -8.47 -4.83 -5.46
N LYS A 35 -9.50 -4.90 -6.30
CA LYS A 35 -9.43 -4.57 -7.72
C LYS A 35 -9.82 -3.12 -7.92
N ARG A 36 -8.88 -2.33 -8.40
CA ARG A 36 -9.03 -0.88 -8.53
C ARG A 36 -10.20 -0.48 -9.44
N ASN A 37 -11.04 0.42 -8.95
CA ASN A 37 -12.13 1.03 -9.74
C ASN A 37 -11.81 2.46 -10.20
N ILE A 38 -10.65 3.00 -9.79
CA ILE A 38 -10.19 4.35 -10.09
C ILE A 38 -8.85 4.35 -10.84
N ASN A 39 -8.57 5.45 -11.59
CA ASN A 39 -7.26 5.64 -12.21
C ASN A 39 -6.22 6.16 -11.19
N PRO A 40 -4.91 5.88 -11.38
CA PRO A 40 -4.34 5.04 -12.44
C PRO A 40 -4.57 3.53 -12.18
N ARG A 41 -4.32 2.72 -13.21
CA ARG A 41 -4.36 1.25 -13.12
C ARG A 41 -5.73 0.64 -12.75
N LYS A 42 -6.83 1.29 -13.19
CA LYS A 42 -8.18 0.74 -13.05
C LYS A 42 -8.28 -0.67 -13.64
N GLY A 43 -8.95 -1.58 -12.93
CA GLY A 43 -9.14 -2.99 -13.31
C GLY A 43 -8.02 -3.92 -12.90
N LEU A 44 -6.92 -3.42 -12.28
CA LEU A 44 -5.84 -4.24 -11.77
C LEU A 44 -5.92 -4.42 -10.26
N TRP A 45 -5.31 -5.48 -9.76
CA TRP A 45 -5.31 -5.86 -8.36
C TRP A 45 -4.20 -5.15 -7.57
N THR A 46 -4.51 -4.79 -6.34
CA THR A 46 -3.57 -4.14 -5.42
C THR A 46 -3.78 -4.60 -3.98
N LEU A 47 -2.80 -4.37 -3.14
CA LEU A 47 -3.02 -4.30 -1.69
C LEU A 47 -3.72 -2.98 -1.37
N PRO A 48 -4.62 -2.92 -0.36
CA PRO A 48 -5.24 -1.68 0.06
C PRO A 48 -4.17 -0.66 0.51
N ALA A 49 -4.17 0.51 -0.12
CA ALA A 49 -3.19 1.55 0.14
C ALA A 49 -3.57 2.88 -0.52
N GLY A 50 -3.32 3.98 0.18
CA GLY A 50 -3.52 5.32 -0.34
C GLY A 50 -2.62 6.36 0.32
N PHE A 51 -2.88 7.63 0.05
CA PHE A 51 -2.07 8.72 0.60
C PHE A 51 -2.33 8.90 2.09
N MET A 52 -1.22 9.02 2.84
CA MET A 52 -1.29 9.41 4.24
C MET A 52 -1.90 10.81 4.38
N GLU A 53 -2.82 10.97 5.31
CA GLU A 53 -3.44 12.25 5.64
C GLU A 53 -2.69 13.00 6.76
N ASN A 54 -2.99 14.31 6.88
CA ASN A 54 -2.44 15.09 7.98
C ASN A 54 -3.03 14.64 9.33
N ALA A 55 -2.19 14.68 10.35
CA ALA A 55 -2.55 14.33 11.74
C ALA A 55 -2.86 12.83 11.99
N GLU A 56 -2.52 11.95 11.08
CA GLU A 56 -2.52 10.50 11.33
C GLU A 56 -1.10 9.92 11.37
N THR A 57 -0.91 8.80 12.04
CA THR A 57 0.30 8.00 11.98
C THR A 57 0.28 7.10 10.73
N LEU A 58 1.46 6.57 10.33
CA LEU A 58 1.55 5.62 9.23
C LEU A 58 0.63 4.40 9.42
N GLN A 59 0.51 3.90 10.66
CA GLN A 59 -0.36 2.75 10.99
C GLN A 59 -1.83 3.10 10.89
N GLU A 60 -2.24 4.26 11.43
CA GLU A 60 -3.62 4.73 11.34
C GLU A 60 -4.04 4.91 9.89
N GLY A 61 -3.17 5.50 9.04
CA GLY A 61 -3.42 5.63 7.61
C GLY A 61 -3.56 4.28 6.91
N ALA A 62 -2.70 3.31 7.20
CA ALA A 62 -2.79 1.97 6.61
C ALA A 62 -4.08 1.23 7.02
N ILE A 63 -4.53 1.38 8.28
CA ILE A 63 -5.80 0.82 8.76
C ILE A 63 -6.99 1.52 8.11
N ARG A 64 -6.98 2.86 8.00
CA ARG A 64 -8.02 3.66 7.36
C ARG A 64 -8.17 3.27 5.89
N GLU A 65 -7.08 3.24 5.13
CA GLU A 65 -7.09 2.84 3.71
C GLU A 65 -7.60 1.41 3.51
N THR A 66 -7.20 0.48 4.39
CA THR A 66 -7.74 -0.89 4.36
C THR A 66 -9.25 -0.89 4.51
N PHE A 67 -9.78 -0.12 5.47
CA PHE A 67 -11.22 -0.05 5.68
C PHE A 67 -11.95 0.66 4.52
N GLU A 68 -11.43 1.78 4.02
CA GLU A 68 -12.04 2.55 2.94
C GLU A 68 -12.09 1.77 1.62
N GLU A 69 -11.01 1.06 1.28
CA GLU A 69 -10.92 0.30 0.03
C GLU A 69 -11.56 -1.09 0.09
N THR A 70 -11.74 -1.67 1.28
CA THR A 70 -12.22 -3.07 1.40
C THR A 70 -13.44 -3.26 2.30
N GLY A 71 -13.74 -2.32 3.19
CA GLY A 71 -14.78 -2.45 4.21
C GLY A 71 -14.36 -3.27 5.44
N SER A 72 -13.18 -3.90 5.43
CA SER A 72 -12.72 -4.77 6.50
C SER A 72 -11.84 -4.05 7.52
N LYS A 73 -11.88 -4.49 8.77
CA LYS A 73 -11.00 -4.02 9.83
C LYS A 73 -9.72 -4.85 9.89
N ALA A 74 -8.62 -4.19 10.16
CA ALA A 74 -7.31 -4.83 10.28
C ALA A 74 -6.56 -4.38 11.54
N GLU A 75 -5.66 -5.22 12.02
CA GLU A 75 -4.73 -4.95 13.09
C GLU A 75 -3.29 -5.10 12.60
N ILE A 76 -2.46 -4.09 12.83
CA ILE A 76 -1.07 -4.10 12.38
C ILE A 76 -0.25 -5.10 13.22
N ILE A 77 0.48 -5.96 12.52
CA ILE A 77 1.46 -6.89 13.13
C ILE A 77 2.83 -6.21 13.21
N MET A 78 3.33 -5.71 12.06
CA MET A 78 4.67 -5.11 11.98
C MET A 78 4.83 -4.25 10.73
N PRO A 79 5.78 -3.27 10.73
CA PRO A 79 6.27 -2.67 9.48
C PRO A 79 6.88 -3.74 8.60
N TYR A 80 6.58 -3.72 7.29
CA TYR A 80 6.98 -4.82 6.45
C TYR A 80 7.86 -4.42 5.26
N THR A 81 7.40 -3.52 4.40
CA THR A 81 8.22 -3.02 3.30
C THR A 81 8.12 -1.50 3.17
N MET A 82 9.25 -0.87 2.86
CA MET A 82 9.29 0.55 2.51
C MET A 82 10.01 0.72 1.18
N PHE A 83 9.40 1.48 0.27
CA PHE A 83 9.96 1.76 -1.05
C PHE A 83 10.10 3.25 -1.27
N SER A 84 11.30 3.67 -1.67
CA SER A 84 11.53 5.02 -2.17
C SER A 84 11.34 5.05 -3.69
N LEU A 85 10.45 5.93 -4.18
CA LEU A 85 10.16 6.13 -5.59
C LEU A 85 10.51 7.57 -6.01
N PRO A 86 11.80 7.90 -6.19
CA PRO A 86 12.24 9.28 -6.44
C PRO A 86 11.71 9.85 -7.75
N HIS A 87 11.41 9.02 -8.75
CA HIS A 87 10.90 9.44 -10.06
C HIS A 87 9.47 10.01 -10.02
N ILE A 88 8.69 9.69 -8.97
CA ILE A 88 7.34 10.24 -8.75
C ILE A 88 7.22 10.98 -7.41
N ASN A 89 8.33 11.18 -6.69
CA ASN A 89 8.38 11.83 -5.39
C ASN A 89 7.42 11.17 -4.37
N GLN A 90 7.52 9.86 -4.23
CA GLN A 90 6.71 9.10 -3.27
C GLN A 90 7.56 8.16 -2.42
N VAL A 91 7.06 7.88 -1.21
CA VAL A 91 7.51 6.79 -0.35
C VAL A 91 6.31 5.91 -0.08
N HIS A 92 6.42 4.62 -0.36
CA HIS A 92 5.38 3.63 -0.08
C HIS A 92 5.76 2.79 1.12
N MET A 93 4.89 2.77 2.14
CA MET A 93 5.07 1.98 3.36
C MET A 93 3.95 0.95 3.47
N PHE A 94 4.30 -0.34 3.48
CA PHE A 94 3.35 -1.43 3.72
C PHE A 94 3.61 -2.11 5.06
N TYR A 95 2.52 -2.37 5.76
CA TYR A 95 2.50 -3.15 6.98
C TYR A 95 2.03 -4.57 6.71
N LEU A 96 2.53 -5.52 7.50
CA LEU A 96 1.87 -6.81 7.66
C LEU A 96 0.77 -6.65 8.70
N ALA A 97 -0.42 -7.16 8.40
CA ALA A 97 -1.60 -6.99 9.24
C ALA A 97 -2.48 -8.24 9.23
N ASP A 98 -3.24 -8.44 10.30
CA ASP A 98 -4.31 -9.44 10.35
C ASP A 98 -5.68 -8.80 10.11
N LEU A 99 -6.55 -9.46 9.35
CA LEU A 99 -7.94 -9.08 9.26
C LEU A 99 -8.69 -9.49 10.53
N LEU A 100 -9.42 -8.56 11.10
CA LEU A 100 -10.22 -8.79 12.31
C LEU A 100 -11.61 -9.37 12.00
N ASP A 101 -12.09 -9.17 10.77
CA ASP A 101 -13.39 -9.67 10.31
C ASP A 101 -13.32 -10.08 8.82
N GLU A 102 -14.42 -10.64 8.31
CA GLU A 102 -14.58 -11.02 6.91
C GLU A 102 -15.65 -10.17 6.20
N ASN A 103 -15.91 -8.96 6.69
CA ASN A 103 -16.90 -8.03 6.13
C ASN A 103 -16.34 -7.20 4.98
N PHE A 104 -15.53 -7.80 4.11
CA PHE A 104 -14.97 -7.13 2.95
C PHE A 104 -15.88 -7.25 1.73
N GLY A 105 -15.81 -6.28 0.84
CA GLY A 105 -16.56 -6.26 -0.40
C GLY A 105 -16.26 -5.01 -1.25
N PRO A 106 -16.92 -4.88 -2.39
CA PRO A 106 -16.74 -3.73 -3.27
C PRO A 106 -17.03 -2.40 -2.56
N THR A 107 -16.25 -1.38 -2.92
CA THR A 107 -16.41 0.00 -2.45
C THR A 107 -16.46 0.95 -3.64
N VAL A 108 -16.49 2.25 -3.41
CA VAL A 108 -16.42 3.25 -4.49
C VAL A 108 -15.09 3.12 -5.26
N GLU A 109 -14.00 2.83 -4.55
CA GLU A 109 -12.65 2.74 -5.10
C GLU A 109 -12.24 1.34 -5.54
N SER A 110 -12.95 0.31 -5.09
CA SER A 110 -12.65 -1.09 -5.37
C SER A 110 -13.86 -1.80 -5.97
N SER A 111 -13.75 -2.21 -7.24
CA SER A 111 -14.82 -2.95 -7.93
C SER A 111 -15.00 -4.38 -7.46
N GLU A 112 -13.96 -4.95 -6.86
CA GLU A 112 -13.92 -6.32 -6.36
C GLU A 112 -12.92 -6.41 -5.21
N VAL A 113 -13.25 -7.17 -4.17
CA VAL A 113 -12.35 -7.44 -3.04
C VAL A 113 -12.38 -8.92 -2.74
N LYS A 114 -11.23 -9.57 -2.67
CA LYS A 114 -11.12 -11.02 -2.47
C LYS A 114 -9.92 -11.39 -1.61
N LEU A 115 -10.02 -12.55 -0.96
CA LEU A 115 -8.90 -13.27 -0.39
C LEU A 115 -8.28 -14.18 -1.46
N PHE A 116 -6.97 -14.08 -1.65
CA PHE A 116 -6.19 -14.90 -2.56
C PHE A 116 -5.28 -15.85 -1.78
N GLN A 117 -5.26 -17.12 -2.15
CA GLN A 117 -4.15 -17.99 -1.82
C GLN A 117 -2.93 -17.57 -2.67
N ILE A 118 -1.72 -17.93 -2.22
CA ILE A 118 -0.48 -17.52 -2.91
C ILE A 118 -0.45 -18.00 -4.37
N ASP A 119 -0.91 -19.20 -4.64
CA ASP A 119 -0.97 -19.82 -5.97
C ASP A 119 -2.08 -19.26 -6.87
N GLU A 120 -3.04 -18.49 -6.30
CA GLU A 120 -4.11 -17.83 -7.03
C GLU A 120 -3.76 -16.39 -7.45
N ILE A 121 -2.62 -15.84 -7.02
CA ILE A 121 -2.23 -14.46 -7.33
C ILE A 121 -2.06 -14.27 -8.84
N LEU A 122 -2.80 -13.31 -9.39
CA LEU A 122 -2.77 -12.94 -10.80
C LEU A 122 -1.60 -11.96 -11.07
N TRP A 123 -0.39 -12.48 -11.15
CA TRP A 123 0.86 -11.69 -11.19
C TRP A 123 0.92 -10.64 -12.31
N ASP A 124 0.31 -10.93 -13.46
CA ASP A 124 0.26 -10.02 -14.62
C ASP A 124 -0.80 -8.92 -14.45
N GLU A 125 -1.70 -9.09 -13.49
CA GLU A 125 -2.76 -8.14 -13.16
C GLU A 125 -2.44 -7.31 -11.91
N ILE A 126 -1.23 -7.35 -11.36
CA ILE A 126 -0.83 -6.53 -10.23
C ILE A 126 -0.59 -5.08 -10.67
N ALA A 127 -1.26 -4.14 -10.00
CA ALA A 127 -1.28 -2.73 -10.40
C ALA A 127 0.08 -2.02 -10.30
N PHE A 128 0.85 -2.30 -9.23
CA PHE A 128 2.04 -1.52 -8.90
C PHE A 128 3.24 -2.40 -8.58
N PRO A 129 4.46 -1.98 -9.01
CA PRO A 129 5.68 -2.72 -8.71
C PRO A 129 5.95 -2.89 -7.19
N THR A 130 5.58 -1.90 -6.37
CA THR A 130 5.75 -1.97 -4.91
C THR A 130 4.86 -3.05 -4.29
N VAL A 131 3.62 -3.19 -4.78
CA VAL A 131 2.70 -4.27 -4.38
C VAL A 131 3.27 -5.62 -4.77
N LYS A 132 3.71 -5.75 -6.03
CA LYS A 132 4.32 -7.00 -6.53
C LYS A 132 5.50 -7.43 -5.67
N LYS A 133 6.44 -6.53 -5.38
CA LYS A 133 7.60 -6.82 -4.52
C LYS A 133 7.20 -7.17 -3.08
N THR A 134 6.23 -6.48 -2.52
CA THR A 134 5.72 -6.81 -1.17
C THR A 134 5.16 -8.23 -1.11
N LEU A 135 4.41 -8.65 -2.15
CA LEU A 135 3.90 -10.01 -2.26
C LEU A 135 5.02 -11.04 -2.46
N GLU A 136 6.01 -10.76 -3.30
CA GLU A 136 7.19 -11.61 -3.52
C GLU A 136 7.95 -11.85 -2.20
N TYR A 137 8.23 -10.78 -1.44
CA TYR A 137 8.87 -10.88 -0.13
C TYR A 137 8.03 -11.68 0.88
N TYR A 138 6.70 -11.51 0.86
CA TYR A 138 5.84 -12.29 1.75
C TYR A 138 5.93 -13.79 1.47
N ILE A 139 5.99 -14.19 0.20
CA ILE A 139 6.13 -15.60 -0.19
C ILE A 139 7.47 -16.16 0.29
N GLU A 140 8.56 -15.43 0.03
CA GLU A 140 9.91 -15.83 0.48
C GLU A 140 9.97 -15.98 2.01
N ASP A 141 9.44 -15.01 2.76
CA ASP A 141 9.45 -15.01 4.21
C ASP A 141 8.59 -16.14 4.80
N LYS A 142 7.46 -16.43 4.14
CA LYS A 142 6.58 -17.53 4.55
C LYS A 142 7.23 -18.88 4.38
N GLU A 143 8.00 -19.11 3.31
CA GLU A 143 8.74 -20.36 3.09
C GLU A 143 9.72 -20.67 4.21
N ILE A 144 10.37 -19.64 4.75
CA ILE A 144 11.36 -19.78 5.84
C ILE A 144 10.77 -19.46 7.22
N ASN A 145 9.48 -19.09 7.28
CA ASN A 145 8.77 -18.65 8.49
C ASN A 145 9.52 -17.55 9.27
N LYS A 146 10.02 -16.54 8.54
CA LYS A 146 10.77 -15.42 9.10
C LYS A 146 10.45 -14.11 8.38
N PHE A 147 9.58 -13.32 8.98
CA PHE A 147 9.18 -12.01 8.46
C PHE A 147 10.14 -10.92 8.92
N ILE A 148 10.68 -10.15 7.98
CA ILE A 148 11.63 -9.06 8.26
C ILE A 148 11.21 -7.79 7.51
N PHE A 149 11.48 -6.63 8.12
CA PHE A 149 11.31 -5.34 7.46
C PHE A 149 12.37 -5.15 6.37
N ARG A 150 11.94 -4.64 5.20
CA ARG A 150 12.83 -4.34 4.07
C ARG A 150 12.61 -2.92 3.56
N GLU A 151 13.71 -2.27 3.24
CA GLU A 151 13.73 -0.98 2.54
C GLU A 151 14.39 -1.13 1.17
N GLU A 152 13.79 -0.58 0.12
CA GLU A 152 14.30 -0.66 -1.26
C GLU A 152 13.98 0.59 -2.06
N ASP A 153 14.87 0.93 -3.01
CA ASP A 153 14.63 1.98 -4.01
C ASP A 153 14.06 1.39 -5.30
N ILE A 154 12.95 1.94 -5.79
CA ILE A 154 12.45 1.66 -7.14
C ILE A 154 12.85 2.81 -8.05
N LYS A 155 13.85 2.58 -8.91
CA LYS A 155 14.31 3.54 -9.94
C LYS A 155 13.86 3.03 -11.30
N LEU A 156 13.15 3.87 -12.05
CA LEU A 156 12.97 3.61 -13.49
C LEU A 156 14.32 3.77 -14.16
N ARG A 157 14.70 2.78 -14.93
CA ARG A 157 15.90 2.81 -15.80
C ARG A 157 15.61 3.60 -17.05
#